data_72f240fcbf53911b1c6f9e50026eecc2
#
_entry.id   72f240fcbf53911b1c6f9e50026eecc2
#
_cell.length_a   1.000
_cell.length_b   1.000
_cell.length_c   1.000
_cell.angle_alpha   90.00
_cell.angle_beta   90.00
_cell.angle_gamma   90.00
#
_symmetry.space_group_name_H-M   'P 1'
#
loop_
_entity.id
_entity.type
_entity.pdbx_description
1 polymer ?
#
loop_
_entity_poly.entity_id
_entity_poly.type
_entity_poly.pdbx_seq_one_letter_code
_entity_poly.pdbx_strand_id
1 'polypeptide(L)' 'MKVGDLVKVSYHSSRVEDCANFVSIVLEVNKSGQHPNGLGLVKVLEDGRESWYPIGYIEVINERS' A
#
# COMPACT_ATOMS: atom_id res chain seq x y z
N MET A 1 -8.21 6.12 -4.19
CA MET A 1 -7.03 5.35 -4.62
C MET A 1 -7.43 4.36 -5.68
N LYS A 2 -6.64 4.26 -6.72
CA LYS A 2 -6.96 3.38 -7.83
C LYS A 2 -5.67 2.88 -8.46
N VAL A 3 -5.80 1.87 -9.30
CA VAL A 3 -4.66 1.31 -10.03
C VAL A 3 -4.00 2.42 -10.84
N GLY A 4 -2.67 2.51 -10.76
CA GLY A 4 -1.89 3.51 -11.46
C GLY A 4 -1.53 4.72 -10.62
N ASP A 5 -2.14 4.87 -9.44
CA ASP A 5 -1.80 5.98 -8.56
C ASP A 5 -0.39 5.83 -8.00
N LEU A 6 0.31 6.96 -7.90
CA LEU A 6 1.62 6.98 -7.25
C LEU A 6 1.39 7.13 -5.75
N VAL A 7 1.98 6.25 -4.98
CA VAL A 7 1.72 6.18 -3.56
C VAL A 7 3.02 6.06 -2.77
N LYS A 8 2.94 6.45 -1.51
CA LYS A 8 4.02 6.24 -0.55
C LYS A 8 3.55 5.20 0.44
N VAL A 9 4.34 4.16 0.62
CA VAL A 9 4.09 3.11 1.59
C VAL A 9 4.91 3.42 2.84
N SER A 10 4.22 3.51 3.98
CA SER A 10 4.86 3.78 5.26
C SER A 10 4.41 2.72 6.25
N TYR A 11 5.02 1.56 6.17
CA TYR A 11 4.66 0.44 7.02
C TYR A 11 5.60 0.41 8.23
N HIS A 12 5.02 0.45 9.42
CA HIS A 12 5.76 0.45 10.67
C HIS A 12 5.49 -0.85 11.41
N SER A 13 6.57 -1.47 11.85
CA SER A 13 6.49 -2.70 12.62
C SER A 13 7.22 -2.47 13.94
N SER A 14 6.94 -3.30 14.93
CA SER A 14 7.69 -3.28 16.19
C SER A 14 9.14 -3.66 15.97
N ARG A 15 9.45 -4.28 14.85
CA ARG A 15 10.82 -4.65 14.48
C ARG A 15 11.30 -3.72 13.39
N VAL A 16 12.42 -3.06 13.62
CA VAL A 16 12.94 -2.06 12.70
C VAL A 16 13.17 -2.65 11.31
N GLU A 17 13.66 -3.87 11.24
CA GLU A 17 13.96 -4.52 9.99
C GLU A 17 12.71 -4.85 9.15
N ASP A 18 11.54 -4.83 9.79
CA ASP A 18 10.28 -5.10 9.09
C ASP A 18 9.58 -3.82 8.63
N CYS A 19 10.16 -2.67 8.94
CA CYS A 19 9.56 -1.41 8.51
C CYS A 19 9.83 -1.19 7.03
N ALA A 20 8.85 -0.60 6.35
CA ALA A 20 8.98 -0.26 4.94
C ALA A 20 8.61 1.19 4.74
N ASN A 21 9.40 1.90 3.93
CA ASN A 21 9.15 3.29 3.59
C ASN A 21 9.66 3.52 2.19
N PHE A 22 8.76 3.50 1.21
CA PHE A 22 9.15 3.63 -0.18
C PHE A 22 8.00 4.18 -1.01
N VAL A 23 8.31 4.65 -2.21
CA VAL A 23 7.34 5.15 -3.17
C VAL A 23 7.13 4.09 -4.23
N SER A 24 5.88 3.86 -4.59
CA SER A 24 5.56 2.85 -5.59
C SER A 24 4.27 3.22 -6.30
N ILE A 25 3.80 2.31 -7.13
CA ILE A 25 2.58 2.48 -7.90
C ILE A 25 1.59 1.41 -7.49
N VAL A 26 0.31 1.77 -7.49
CA VAL A 26 -0.76 0.83 -7.14
C VAL A 26 -0.97 -0.12 -8.29
N LEU A 27 -0.84 -1.41 -8.02
CA LEU A 27 -1.06 -2.46 -9.01
C LEU A 27 -2.47 -3.03 -8.92
N GLU A 28 -3.02 -3.09 -7.70
CA GLU A 28 -4.35 -3.63 -7.49
C GLU A 28 -4.89 -3.13 -6.16
N VAL A 29 -6.21 -2.94 -6.07
CA VAL A 29 -6.86 -2.53 -4.83
C VAL A 29 -7.89 -3.59 -4.48
N ASN A 30 -7.81 -4.13 -3.27
CA ASN A 30 -8.76 -5.11 -2.77
C ASN A 30 -9.55 -4.50 -1.62
N LYS A 31 -10.80 -4.17 -1.87
CA LYS A 31 -11.67 -3.54 -0.88
C LYS A 31 -12.67 -4.53 -0.30
N SER A 32 -12.38 -5.79 -0.38
CA SER A 32 -13.35 -6.83 0.01
C SER A 32 -13.69 -6.82 1.49
N GLY A 33 -12.94 -6.10 2.30
CA GLY A 33 -13.27 -5.98 3.71
C GLY A 33 -12.97 -7.22 4.53
N GLN A 34 -12.18 -8.13 4.00
CA GLN A 34 -11.81 -9.33 4.74
C GLN A 34 -10.75 -9.09 5.78
N HIS A 35 -10.16 -7.91 5.75
CA HIS A 35 -9.20 -7.53 6.76
C HIS A 35 -9.91 -7.24 8.08
N PRO A 36 -9.32 -7.61 9.23
CA PRO A 36 -9.98 -7.43 10.53
C PRO A 36 -10.45 -6.01 10.82
N ASN A 37 -9.77 -5.00 10.31
CA ASN A 37 -10.18 -3.61 10.54
C ASN A 37 -11.17 -3.10 9.51
N GLY A 38 -11.59 -3.92 8.58
CA GLY A 38 -12.47 -3.47 7.52
C GLY A 38 -11.78 -2.60 6.47
N LEU A 39 -10.48 -2.42 6.59
CA LEU A 39 -9.70 -1.68 5.60
C LEU A 39 -9.26 -2.63 4.50
N GLY A 40 -9.23 -2.15 3.28
CA GLY A 40 -8.77 -2.95 2.17
C GLY A 40 -7.26 -3.14 2.17
N LEU A 41 -6.83 -3.92 1.20
CA LEU A 41 -5.40 -4.13 0.95
C LEU A 41 -5.07 -3.55 -0.40
N VAL A 42 -3.84 -3.08 -0.55
CA VAL A 42 -3.35 -2.51 -1.80
C VAL A 42 -2.11 -3.26 -2.22
N LYS A 43 -2.10 -3.70 -3.47
CA LYS A 43 -0.92 -4.34 -4.03
C LYS A 43 -0.06 -3.28 -4.68
N VAL A 44 1.21 -3.26 -4.32
CA VAL A 44 2.18 -2.32 -4.86
C VAL A 44 3.41 -3.07 -5.34
N LEU A 45 4.21 -2.40 -6.17
CA LEU A 45 5.46 -2.97 -6.62
C LEU A 45 6.54 -2.62 -5.60
N GLU A 46 7.21 -3.64 -5.10
CA GLU A 46 8.27 -3.47 -4.11
C GLU A 46 9.48 -4.26 -4.56
N ASP A 47 10.53 -3.55 -4.97
CA ASP A 47 11.81 -4.15 -5.33
C ASP A 47 11.63 -5.28 -6.37
N GLY A 48 10.81 -5.01 -7.38
CA GLY A 48 10.54 -5.98 -8.45
C GLY A 48 9.53 -7.05 -8.10
N ARG A 49 8.91 -6.95 -6.93
CA ARG A 49 7.93 -7.93 -6.47
C ARG A 49 6.61 -7.24 -6.17
N GLU A 50 5.53 -8.01 -6.23
CA GLU A 50 4.21 -7.52 -5.86
C GLU A 50 3.99 -7.82 -4.38
N SER A 51 3.62 -6.78 -3.63
CA SER A 51 3.39 -6.91 -2.20
C SER A 51 2.06 -6.28 -1.82
N TRP A 52 1.37 -6.88 -0.86
CA TRP A 52 0.12 -6.35 -0.34
C TRP A 52 0.37 -5.63 0.97
N TYR A 53 -0.21 -4.43 1.11
CA TYR A 53 -0.13 -3.66 2.34
C TYR A 53 -1.51 -3.17 2.73
N PRO A 54 -1.81 -3.06 4.02
CA PRO A 54 -3.08 -2.46 4.46
C PRO A 54 -3.17 -1.03 3.96
N ILE A 55 -4.37 -0.64 3.53
CA ILE A 55 -4.58 0.66 2.93
C ILE A 55 -4.22 1.80 3.88
N GLY A 56 -4.29 1.56 5.19
CA GLY A 56 -3.94 2.58 6.17
C GLY A 56 -2.48 2.98 6.17
N TYR A 57 -1.62 2.18 5.55
CA TYR A 57 -0.20 2.50 5.45
C TYR A 57 0.17 3.09 4.10
N ILE A 58 -0.83 3.37 3.26
CA ILE A 58 -0.60 3.85 1.90
C ILE A 58 -1.11 5.27 1.79
N GLU A 59 -0.29 6.16 1.23
CA GLU A 59 -0.66 7.54 1.01
C GLU A 59 -0.52 7.87 -0.47
N VAL A 60 -1.58 8.41 -1.06
CA VAL A 60 -1.53 8.84 -2.46
C VAL A 60 -0.78 10.16 -2.52
N ILE A 61 0.30 10.21 -3.30
CA ILE A 61 1.12 11.42 -3.43
C ILE A 61 0.95 12.10 -4.78
N ASN A 62 0.37 11.43 -5.75
CA ASN A 62 0.08 12.05 -7.04
C ASN A 62 -1.37 11.79 -7.37
N GLU A 63 -2.24 12.60 -6.79
CA GLU A 63 -3.67 12.45 -7.01
C GLU A 63 -4.09 13.34 -8.15
N ARG A 64 -4.56 12.71 -9.20
CA ARG A 64 -5.10 13.42 -10.34
C ARG A 64 -6.60 13.32 -10.32
N SER A 65 -7.22 14.44 -10.21
CA SER A 65 -8.68 14.50 -10.27
C SER A 65 -9.16 14.65 -11.70
#